data_9356940864a76363aca7307bf20ab1a6
#
_entry.id   9356940864a76363aca7307bf20ab1a6
#
_cell.length_a   1.000
_cell.length_b   1.000
_cell.length_c   1.000
_cell.angle_alpha   90.00
_cell.angle_beta   90.00
_cell.angle_gamma   90.00
#
_symmetry.space_group_name_H-M   'P 1'
#
loop_
_entity.id
_entity.type
_entity.pdbx_description
1 polymer ?
#
loop_
_entity_poly.entity_id
_entity_poly.type
_entity_poly.pdbx_seq_one_letter_code
_entity_poly.pdbx_strand_id
1 'polypeptide(L)'
;MKPVFSPFLLPLLAFASCQTDGNDDFGSGRGTLSLRLSRAGVPEVVSRAVDADLTLEIRKPNGSLFKSYPAGTAPSAISLEAGVVYTLRAYTPNQSTWQTANNGRGEGCFWGETTVSVGEDETVYCVYAVPMTNYAVGLSLPPAFSQLFSAYTFTLSSGGRSVTLQDGEAAYFLPTAGFTYQLRATNTDGVTNAQSEESYSDVTAGKLYQVKYSYGGSSAVVF
;
A
#
# COMPACT_ATOMS: atom_id res chain seq x y z
N MET A 1 -37.87 -0.47 7.30
CA MET A 1 -36.81 -0.43 8.34
C MET A 1 -35.48 -0.43 7.63
N LYS A 2 -34.74 0.66 7.66
CA LYS A 2 -33.38 0.79 7.05
C LYS A 2 -32.36 0.42 8.12
N PRO A 3 -31.39 -0.47 7.87
CA PRO A 3 -30.29 -0.67 8.78
C PRO A 3 -29.34 0.52 8.70
N VAL A 4 -29.09 1.16 9.84
CA VAL A 4 -28.09 2.19 10.02
C VAL A 4 -26.77 1.46 10.29
N PHE A 5 -25.89 1.39 9.29
CA PHE A 5 -24.50 1.00 9.51
C PHE A 5 -23.70 2.25 9.89
N SER A 6 -23.21 2.26 11.10
CA SER A 6 -22.24 3.24 11.58
C SER A 6 -20.83 2.80 11.11
N PRO A 7 -20.12 3.58 10.31
CA PRO A 7 -18.73 3.27 9.99
C PRO A 7 -17.87 3.65 11.19
N PHE A 8 -17.33 2.65 11.87
CA PHE A 8 -16.22 2.86 12.81
C PHE A 8 -14.97 3.13 11.94
N LEU A 9 -14.69 4.41 11.73
CA LEU A 9 -13.45 4.88 11.11
C LEU A 9 -12.33 4.70 12.14
N LEU A 10 -11.63 3.56 12.11
CA LEU A 10 -10.33 3.46 12.78
C LEU A 10 -9.30 4.08 11.81
N PRO A 11 -8.67 5.21 12.16
CA PRO A 11 -7.53 5.67 11.40
C PRO A 11 -6.43 4.62 11.53
N LEU A 12 -5.94 4.12 10.40
CA LEU A 12 -4.75 3.28 10.35
C LEU A 12 -3.57 4.18 10.74
N LEU A 13 -3.34 4.31 12.03
CA LEU A 13 -2.12 4.91 12.55
C LEU A 13 -0.98 3.98 12.13
N ALA A 14 -0.13 4.45 11.23
CA ALA A 14 1.16 3.82 10.98
C ALA A 14 1.93 3.88 12.31
N PHE A 15 1.92 2.76 13.05
CA PHE A 15 2.67 2.65 14.28
C PHE A 15 4.15 2.56 13.94
N ALA A 16 4.85 3.69 13.97
CA ALA A 16 6.28 3.70 14.20
C ALA A 16 6.45 3.51 15.71
N SER A 17 6.78 2.32 16.14
CA SER A 17 7.17 2.06 17.54
C SER A 17 8.67 2.19 17.63
N CYS A 18 9.15 3.35 18.08
CA CYS A 18 10.52 3.54 18.53
C CYS A 18 10.48 3.55 20.07
N GLN A 19 11.00 2.51 20.71
CA GLN A 19 11.12 2.43 22.16
C GLN A 19 12.50 2.91 22.58
N THR A 20 12.55 3.88 23.50
CA THR A 20 13.77 4.33 24.17
C THR A 20 13.71 3.86 25.62
N ASP A 21 14.72 3.14 26.07
CA ASP A 21 14.99 2.98 27.50
C ASP A 21 15.75 4.22 27.93
N GLY A 22 15.03 5.16 28.58
CA GLY A 22 15.51 6.51 28.82
C GLY A 22 16.65 6.57 29.83
N ASN A 23 17.72 7.26 29.44
CA ASN A 23 18.63 7.94 30.31
C ASN A 23 19.02 9.28 29.69
N ASP A 24 18.58 10.40 30.31
CA ASP A 24 18.74 11.76 29.80
C ASP A 24 20.13 12.32 30.06
N ASP A 25 21.19 11.73 29.49
CA ASP A 25 22.52 12.32 29.49
C ASP A 25 22.98 12.59 28.05
N PHE A 26 22.85 13.85 27.60
CA PHE A 26 23.18 14.29 26.23
C PHE A 26 24.70 14.45 26.09
N GLY A 27 25.43 13.35 26.04
CA GLY A 27 26.84 13.31 25.69
C GLY A 27 27.06 13.50 24.18
N SER A 28 28.29 13.90 23.80
CA SER A 28 28.72 14.03 22.39
C SER A 28 28.99 12.67 21.70
N GLY A 29 28.50 11.59 22.27
CA GLY A 29 28.74 10.21 21.85
C GLY A 29 27.87 9.76 20.66
N ARG A 30 27.88 8.47 20.46
CA ARG A 30 27.09 7.81 19.42
C ARG A 30 26.25 6.71 20.02
N GLY A 31 25.05 6.50 19.44
CA GLY A 31 24.21 5.34 19.73
C GLY A 31 23.95 4.52 18.48
N THR A 32 23.19 3.45 18.63
CA THR A 32 22.85 2.53 17.56
C THR A 32 21.34 2.53 17.34
N LEU A 33 20.91 2.75 16.10
CA LEU A 33 19.56 2.49 15.65
C LEU A 33 19.50 1.06 15.08
N SER A 34 18.74 0.18 15.71
CA SER A 34 18.35 -1.13 15.17
C SER A 34 17.05 -0.97 14.42
N LEU A 35 17.08 -0.99 13.07
CA LEU A 35 15.95 -0.66 12.22
C LEU A 35 15.41 -1.88 11.49
N ARG A 36 14.09 -2.06 11.53
CA ARG A 36 13.34 -2.95 10.67
C ARG A 36 12.31 -2.16 9.88
N LEU A 37 12.44 -2.16 8.54
CA LEU A 37 11.47 -1.59 7.64
C LEU A 37 10.48 -2.67 7.18
N SER A 38 9.22 -2.30 7.03
CA SER A 38 8.19 -3.13 6.41
C SER A 38 7.20 -2.26 5.64
N ARG A 39 6.41 -2.87 4.76
CA ARG A 39 5.33 -2.20 4.04
C ARG A 39 4.03 -2.38 4.81
N ALA A 40 3.26 -1.29 4.99
CA ALA A 40 1.94 -1.32 5.61
C ALA A 40 0.83 -1.22 4.55
N GLY A 41 -0.29 -1.92 4.78
CA GLY A 41 -1.45 -1.86 3.89
C GLY A 41 -1.32 -2.68 2.60
N VAL A 42 -0.36 -3.63 2.54
CA VAL A 42 -0.26 -4.55 1.40
C VAL A 42 -1.23 -5.71 1.61
N PRO A 43 -2.19 -5.91 0.70
CA PRO A 43 -3.02 -7.11 0.73
C PRO A 43 -2.16 -8.36 0.53
N GLU A 44 -2.45 -9.43 1.25
CA GLU A 44 -1.69 -10.70 1.20
C GLU A 44 -1.56 -11.28 -0.23
N VAL A 45 -2.51 -10.99 -1.10
CA VAL A 45 -2.56 -11.47 -2.49
C VAL A 45 -1.46 -10.84 -3.38
N VAL A 46 -0.87 -9.71 -2.98
CA VAL A 46 0.14 -8.97 -3.77
C VAL A 46 1.52 -9.02 -3.11
N SER A 47 1.63 -9.61 -1.93
CA SER A 47 2.85 -9.65 -1.13
C SER A 47 3.80 -10.75 -1.58
N ARG A 48 4.57 -10.48 -2.63
CA ARG A 48 5.84 -11.19 -2.83
C ARG A 48 6.98 -10.18 -2.80
N ALA A 49 7.87 -10.33 -1.83
CA ALA A 49 9.05 -9.52 -1.59
C ALA A 49 8.79 -8.25 -0.75
N VAL A 50 8.94 -8.41 0.49
CA VAL A 50 8.49 -7.52 1.52
C VAL A 50 9.50 -6.40 1.77
N ASP A 51 10.67 -6.47 2.09
CA ASP A 51 11.47 -5.38 2.66
C ASP A 51 12.62 -4.90 1.77
N ALA A 52 12.87 -5.59 0.65
CA ALA A 52 14.03 -5.35 -0.20
C ALA A 52 13.94 -4.10 -1.09
N ASP A 53 12.73 -3.52 -1.25
CA ASP A 53 12.50 -2.49 -2.27
C ASP A 53 12.30 -1.07 -1.72
N LEU A 54 12.57 -0.85 -0.42
CA LEU A 54 12.47 0.48 0.18
C LEU A 54 13.82 1.17 0.20
N THR A 55 13.88 2.37 -0.38
CA THR A 55 14.96 3.33 -0.17
C THR A 55 14.79 3.97 1.20
N LEU A 56 15.89 4.09 1.96
CA LEU A 56 15.91 4.78 3.25
C LEU A 56 16.82 6.01 3.16
N GLU A 57 16.29 7.16 3.52
CA GLU A 57 17.05 8.38 3.79
C GLU A 57 16.97 8.72 5.28
N ILE A 58 18.11 9.08 5.85
CA ILE A 58 18.20 9.63 7.21
C ILE A 58 18.57 11.08 7.09
N ARG A 59 17.75 11.96 7.65
CA ARG A 59 17.93 13.41 7.57
C ARG A 59 18.15 14.03 8.94
N LYS A 60 19.02 15.04 8.99
CA LYS A 60 19.27 15.84 10.18
C LYS A 60 18.09 16.78 10.49
N PRO A 61 17.99 17.39 11.67
CA PRO A 61 16.92 18.31 12.04
C PRO A 61 16.75 19.50 11.07
N ASN A 62 17.82 19.92 10.43
CA ASN A 62 17.79 20.99 9.41
C ASN A 62 17.34 20.52 8.02
N GLY A 63 16.89 19.26 7.88
CA GLY A 63 16.47 18.64 6.62
C GLY A 63 17.60 18.14 5.72
N SER A 64 18.87 18.41 6.05
CA SER A 64 20.00 17.93 5.23
C SER A 64 20.11 16.40 5.29
N LEU A 65 20.51 15.80 4.17
CA LEU A 65 20.74 14.36 4.11
C LEU A 65 21.97 13.97 4.96
N PHE A 66 21.77 13.05 5.89
CA PHE A 66 22.85 12.46 6.70
C PHE A 66 23.36 11.17 6.07
N LYS A 67 22.45 10.25 5.73
CA LYS A 67 22.75 8.99 5.04
C LYS A 67 21.61 8.61 4.08
N SER A 68 21.95 7.89 3.02
CA SER A 68 20.98 7.29 2.10
C SER A 68 21.38 5.86 1.80
N TYR A 69 20.37 5.00 1.75
CA TYR A 69 20.50 3.58 1.42
C TYR A 69 19.55 3.27 0.29
N PRO A 70 20.08 2.89 -0.90
CA PRO A 70 19.24 2.40 -1.99
C PRO A 70 18.33 1.25 -1.54
N ALA A 71 17.30 0.97 -2.33
CA ALA A 71 16.33 -0.07 -2.03
C ALA A 71 17.01 -1.41 -1.68
N GLY A 72 16.61 -1.99 -0.56
CA GLY A 72 17.13 -3.25 -0.05
C GLY A 72 18.55 -3.25 0.52
N THR A 73 19.20 -2.09 0.64
CA THR A 73 20.59 -2.03 1.13
C THR A 73 20.73 -1.45 2.53
N ALA A 74 19.64 -1.04 3.17
CA ALA A 74 19.67 -0.50 4.52
C ALA A 74 20.17 -1.57 5.51
N PRO A 75 21.23 -1.30 6.30
CA PRO A 75 21.69 -2.25 7.31
C PRO A 75 20.71 -2.30 8.49
N SER A 76 20.68 -3.42 9.20
CA SER A 76 19.86 -3.58 10.39
C SER A 76 20.31 -2.74 11.60
N ALA A 77 21.56 -2.25 11.56
CA ALA A 77 22.14 -1.42 12.62
C ALA A 77 22.84 -0.20 12.02
N ILE A 78 22.46 1.00 12.49
CA ILE A 78 22.94 2.29 11.98
C ILE A 78 23.45 3.11 13.15
N SER A 79 24.71 3.55 13.09
CA SER A 79 25.27 4.44 14.10
C SER A 79 24.85 5.89 13.84
N LEU A 80 24.26 6.54 14.85
CA LEU A 80 23.79 7.92 14.86
C LEU A 80 24.49 8.74 15.94
N GLU A 81 24.49 10.07 15.81
CA GLU A 81 24.98 10.99 16.87
C GLU A 81 23.94 11.01 17.99
N ALA A 82 24.37 10.85 19.22
CA ALA A 82 23.52 10.85 20.40
C ALA A 82 22.82 12.21 20.60
N GLY A 83 21.58 12.21 21.08
CA GLY A 83 20.81 13.41 21.36
C GLY A 83 20.29 14.17 20.12
N VAL A 84 20.58 13.68 18.91
CA VAL A 84 20.10 14.29 17.66
C VAL A 84 18.81 13.60 17.20
N VAL A 85 17.76 14.39 16.93
CA VAL A 85 16.51 13.87 16.35
C VAL A 85 16.64 13.78 14.83
N TYR A 86 16.68 12.57 14.31
CA TYR A 86 16.74 12.31 12.87
C TYR A 86 15.34 12.04 12.30
N THR A 87 15.09 12.44 11.06
CA THR A 87 13.95 11.99 10.27
C THR A 87 14.37 10.81 9.41
N LEU A 88 13.68 9.68 9.59
CA LEU A 88 13.75 8.52 8.71
C LEU A 88 12.70 8.69 7.62
N ARG A 89 13.11 8.81 6.36
CA ARG A 89 12.22 8.82 5.19
C ARG A 89 12.42 7.51 4.45
N ALA A 90 11.33 6.74 4.28
CA ALA A 90 11.39 5.50 3.53
C ALA A 90 10.36 5.50 2.40
N TYR A 91 10.75 5.00 1.22
CA TYR A 91 9.90 5.02 0.05
C TYR A 91 10.31 3.98 -0.99
N THR A 92 9.36 3.58 -1.85
CA THR A 92 9.67 2.77 -3.04
C THR A 92 10.24 3.65 -4.15
N PRO A 93 11.23 3.20 -4.93
CA PRO A 93 11.86 4.01 -5.99
C PRO A 93 10.92 4.33 -7.16
N ASN A 94 9.77 3.65 -7.26
CA ASN A 94 8.81 3.78 -8.35
C ASN A 94 7.83 4.97 -8.23
N GLN A 95 8.12 5.98 -7.39
CA GLN A 95 7.19 7.09 -7.09
C GLN A 95 6.61 7.79 -8.32
N SER A 96 7.36 7.86 -9.42
CA SER A 96 6.94 8.49 -10.68
C SER A 96 6.48 7.50 -11.76
N THR A 97 6.76 6.21 -11.61
CA THR A 97 6.58 5.20 -12.68
C THR A 97 5.61 4.07 -12.32
N TRP A 98 5.14 4.00 -11.08
CA TRP A 98 4.29 2.93 -10.59
C TRP A 98 3.03 2.68 -11.45
N GLN A 99 2.51 3.72 -12.12
CA GLN A 99 1.28 3.62 -12.92
C GLN A 99 1.45 2.77 -14.18
N THR A 100 2.66 2.71 -14.74
CA THR A 100 2.95 1.98 -15.99
C THR A 100 3.42 0.55 -15.75
N ALA A 101 3.72 0.20 -14.50
CA ALA A 101 4.11 -1.16 -14.12
C ALA A 101 2.99 -2.18 -14.41
N ASN A 102 3.36 -3.46 -14.52
CA ASN A 102 2.44 -4.58 -14.68
C ASN A 102 1.43 -4.39 -15.85
N ASN A 103 1.93 -4.01 -17.02
CA ASN A 103 1.12 -3.77 -18.21
C ASN A 103 0.07 -2.65 -18.00
N GLY A 104 0.46 -1.59 -17.30
CA GLY A 104 -0.42 -0.44 -17.02
C GLY A 104 -1.39 -0.64 -15.86
N ARG A 105 -1.38 -1.81 -15.18
CA ARG A 105 -2.17 -2.00 -13.94
C ARG A 105 -1.59 -1.25 -12.76
N GLY A 106 -0.31 -0.90 -12.83
CA GLY A 106 0.38 -0.23 -11.74
C GLY A 106 0.88 -1.19 -10.66
N GLU A 107 1.46 -0.63 -9.63
CA GLU A 107 1.96 -1.35 -8.45
C GLU A 107 1.84 -0.50 -7.19
N GLY A 108 2.03 -1.12 -6.02
CA GLY A 108 2.00 -0.43 -4.74
C GLY A 108 3.12 0.60 -4.63
N CYS A 109 2.74 1.82 -4.25
CA CYS A 109 3.64 2.94 -4.04
C CYS A 109 3.67 3.26 -2.54
N PHE A 110 4.84 3.24 -1.93
CA PHE A 110 5.01 3.42 -0.49
C PHE A 110 5.86 4.65 -0.22
N TRP A 111 5.44 5.46 0.74
CA TRP A 111 6.19 6.63 1.18
C TRP A 111 5.77 7.03 2.58
N GLY A 112 6.73 7.39 3.42
CA GLY A 112 6.45 7.94 4.73
C GLY A 112 7.71 8.40 5.45
N GLU A 113 7.47 9.12 6.54
CA GLU A 113 8.50 9.65 7.43
C GLU A 113 8.16 9.29 8.88
N THR A 114 9.20 9.10 9.67
CA THR A 114 9.13 9.02 11.13
C THR A 114 10.39 9.64 11.74
N THR A 115 10.38 9.88 13.04
CA THR A 115 11.54 10.44 13.73
C THR A 115 12.14 9.42 14.68
N VAL A 116 13.45 9.52 14.91
CA VAL A 116 14.21 8.71 15.87
C VAL A 116 15.33 9.53 16.49
N SER A 117 15.60 9.27 17.75
CA SER A 117 16.82 9.73 18.44
C SER A 117 17.44 8.55 19.16
N VAL A 118 18.75 8.61 19.41
CA VAL A 118 19.49 7.62 20.20
C VAL A 118 20.23 8.34 21.32
N GLY A 119 20.37 7.72 22.48
CA GLY A 119 21.28 8.14 23.55
C GLY A 119 22.73 7.71 23.29
N GLU A 120 23.65 8.19 24.12
CA GLU A 120 25.04 7.74 24.08
C GLU A 120 25.13 6.27 24.51
N ASP A 121 25.82 5.46 23.72
CA ASP A 121 25.98 4.01 23.90
C ASP A 121 24.62 3.23 23.94
N GLU A 122 23.52 3.88 23.60
CA GLU A 122 22.17 3.29 23.56
C GLU A 122 21.93 2.54 22.26
N THR A 123 21.13 1.48 22.33
CA THR A 123 20.51 0.84 21.15
C THR A 123 19.00 1.04 21.15
N VAL A 124 18.51 1.82 20.18
CA VAL A 124 17.08 2.04 19.96
C VAL A 124 16.58 1.07 18.91
N TYR A 125 15.52 0.33 19.24
CA TYR A 125 14.85 -0.58 18.31
C TYR A 125 13.65 0.13 17.65
N CYS A 126 13.69 0.26 16.33
CA CYS A 126 12.64 0.90 15.56
C CYS A 126 12.08 -0.07 14.51
N VAL A 127 10.78 -0.35 14.58
CA VAL A 127 10.03 -1.04 13.53
C VAL A 127 9.18 0.01 12.82
N TYR A 128 9.50 0.26 11.55
CA TYR A 128 8.79 1.26 10.77
C TYR A 128 8.03 0.62 9.61
N ALA A 129 6.71 0.62 9.72
CA ALA A 129 5.79 0.17 8.68
C ALA A 129 5.45 1.35 7.74
N VAL A 130 6.04 1.36 6.56
CA VAL A 130 5.90 2.43 5.57
C VAL A 130 4.54 2.32 4.90
N PRO A 131 3.66 3.35 4.98
CA PRO A 131 2.32 3.28 4.42
C PRO A 131 2.31 3.28 2.89
N MET A 132 1.35 2.54 2.32
CA MET A 132 1.04 2.62 0.89
C MET A 132 0.28 3.93 0.61
N THR A 133 0.68 4.66 -0.42
CA THR A 133 0.13 5.98 -0.78
C THR A 133 -0.94 5.93 -1.87
N ASN A 134 -1.05 4.83 -2.58
CA ASN A 134 -2.11 4.54 -3.53
C ASN A 134 -3.08 3.49 -2.94
N TYR A 135 -4.13 3.14 -3.67
CA TYR A 135 -5.02 2.02 -3.33
C TYR A 135 -5.05 1.00 -4.47
N ALA A 136 -5.49 -0.20 -4.16
CA ALA A 136 -5.65 -1.27 -5.13
C ALA A 136 -7.13 -1.65 -5.31
N VAL A 137 -7.49 -2.08 -6.52
CA VAL A 137 -8.80 -2.69 -6.81
C VAL A 137 -8.56 -4.03 -7.49
N GLY A 138 -9.10 -5.09 -6.93
CA GLY A 138 -8.99 -6.46 -7.46
C GLY A 138 -10.32 -6.98 -7.98
N LEU A 139 -10.26 -7.96 -8.89
CA LEU A 139 -11.41 -8.72 -9.35
C LEU A 139 -11.43 -10.10 -8.69
N SER A 140 -12.61 -10.55 -8.25
CA SER A 140 -12.84 -11.91 -7.79
C SER A 140 -14.14 -12.46 -8.40
N LEU A 141 -14.00 -13.47 -9.24
CA LEU A 141 -15.12 -14.18 -9.85
C LEU A 141 -15.42 -15.46 -9.07
N PRO A 142 -16.70 -15.91 -9.06
CA PRO A 142 -17.04 -17.17 -8.39
C PRO A 142 -16.41 -18.37 -9.11
N PRO A 143 -16.07 -19.45 -8.40
CA PRO A 143 -15.33 -20.60 -8.98
C PRO A 143 -16.01 -21.26 -10.19
N ALA A 144 -17.33 -21.24 -10.25
CA ALA A 144 -18.06 -21.80 -11.39
C ALA A 144 -18.30 -20.79 -12.52
N PHE A 145 -17.72 -19.60 -12.48
CA PHE A 145 -17.90 -18.58 -13.51
C PHE A 145 -17.50 -19.10 -14.89
N SER A 146 -16.37 -19.77 -15.00
CA SER A 146 -15.88 -20.36 -16.25
C SER A 146 -16.72 -21.50 -16.81
N GLN A 147 -17.62 -22.08 -16.01
CA GLN A 147 -18.58 -23.10 -16.47
C GLN A 147 -19.79 -22.49 -17.17
N LEU A 148 -20.12 -21.23 -16.85
CA LEU A 148 -21.29 -20.51 -17.37
C LEU A 148 -20.93 -19.52 -18.48
N PHE A 149 -19.69 -19.03 -18.48
CA PHE A 149 -19.21 -18.00 -19.38
C PHE A 149 -17.94 -18.44 -20.10
N SER A 150 -17.95 -18.34 -21.41
CA SER A 150 -16.82 -18.69 -22.29
C SER A 150 -15.77 -17.59 -22.38
N ALA A 151 -16.17 -16.33 -22.15
CA ALA A 151 -15.29 -15.18 -22.19
C ALA A 151 -15.82 -14.04 -21.30
N TYR A 152 -14.94 -13.16 -20.88
CA TYR A 152 -15.33 -11.92 -20.21
C TYR A 152 -14.32 -10.80 -20.42
N THR A 153 -14.76 -9.57 -20.19
CA THR A 153 -13.92 -8.39 -20.05
C THR A 153 -14.39 -7.63 -18.81
N PHE A 154 -13.50 -7.47 -17.86
CA PHE A 154 -13.72 -6.60 -16.70
C PHE A 154 -12.90 -5.34 -16.89
N THR A 155 -13.59 -4.20 -17.01
CA THR A 155 -12.99 -2.88 -17.17
C THR A 155 -13.09 -2.12 -15.85
N LEU A 156 -11.99 -1.52 -15.44
CA LEU A 156 -11.84 -0.74 -14.23
C LEU A 156 -11.24 0.62 -14.58
N SER A 157 -11.88 1.71 -14.15
CA SER A 157 -11.45 3.08 -14.47
C SER A 157 -11.37 3.95 -13.21
N SER A 158 -10.32 4.75 -13.09
CA SER A 158 -10.14 5.75 -12.04
C SER A 158 -9.15 6.83 -12.47
N GLY A 159 -9.44 8.08 -12.13
CA GLY A 159 -8.54 9.20 -12.38
C GLY A 159 -8.11 9.37 -13.84
N GLY A 160 -9.00 9.05 -14.79
CA GLY A 160 -8.70 9.12 -16.24
C GLY A 160 -7.92 7.91 -16.80
N ARG A 161 -7.56 6.92 -15.97
CA ARG A 161 -6.98 5.63 -16.41
C ARG A 161 -8.07 4.58 -16.49
N SER A 162 -7.96 3.72 -17.51
CA SER A 162 -8.79 2.54 -17.67
C SER A 162 -7.89 1.32 -17.90
N VAL A 163 -8.19 0.22 -17.21
CA VAL A 163 -7.46 -1.06 -17.29
C VAL A 163 -8.43 -2.22 -17.33
N THR A 164 -8.00 -3.33 -17.89
CA THR A 164 -8.73 -4.61 -17.83
C THR A 164 -8.05 -5.53 -16.84
N LEU A 165 -8.86 -6.27 -16.06
CA LEU A 165 -8.36 -7.26 -15.11
C LEU A 165 -8.89 -8.65 -15.45
N GLN A 166 -8.04 -9.64 -15.17
CA GLN A 166 -8.44 -11.03 -15.07
C GLN A 166 -8.79 -11.36 -13.61
N ASP A 167 -9.47 -12.48 -13.41
CA ASP A 167 -9.77 -12.99 -12.07
C ASP A 167 -8.48 -13.16 -11.23
N GLY A 168 -8.50 -12.68 -10.00
CA GLY A 168 -7.34 -12.66 -9.11
C GLY A 168 -6.31 -11.55 -9.39
N GLU A 169 -6.48 -10.73 -10.43
CA GLU A 169 -5.62 -9.58 -10.68
C GLU A 169 -6.11 -8.32 -9.94
N ALA A 170 -5.17 -7.38 -9.73
CA ALA A 170 -5.45 -6.07 -9.16
C ALA A 170 -4.77 -4.95 -9.94
N ALA A 171 -5.37 -3.76 -9.89
CA ALA A 171 -4.78 -2.53 -10.40
C ALA A 171 -4.72 -1.46 -9.31
N TYR A 172 -3.76 -0.54 -9.44
CA TYR A 172 -3.46 0.49 -8.46
C TYR A 172 -3.81 1.87 -8.97
N PHE A 173 -4.36 2.74 -8.09
CA PHE A 173 -4.81 4.08 -8.42
C PHE A 173 -4.51 5.07 -7.30
N LEU A 174 -4.45 6.36 -7.63
CA LEU A 174 -4.33 7.43 -6.63
C LEU A 174 -5.67 7.58 -5.87
N PRO A 175 -5.63 7.86 -4.56
CA PRO A 175 -6.83 8.05 -3.73
C PRO A 175 -7.49 9.43 -3.92
N THR A 176 -7.26 10.07 -5.07
CA THR A 176 -7.84 11.38 -5.43
C THR A 176 -9.19 11.25 -6.11
N ALA A 177 -9.56 10.06 -6.55
CA ALA A 177 -10.84 9.75 -7.17
C ALA A 177 -11.25 8.33 -6.82
N GLY A 178 -12.55 8.09 -6.76
CA GLY A 178 -13.12 6.76 -6.72
C GLY A 178 -12.87 5.99 -8.02
N PHE A 179 -13.47 4.83 -8.15
CA PHE A 179 -13.35 4.02 -9.37
C PHE A 179 -14.73 3.63 -9.90
N THR A 180 -14.78 3.38 -11.21
CA THR A 180 -15.92 2.73 -11.88
C THR A 180 -15.49 1.39 -12.41
N TYR A 181 -16.43 0.45 -12.52
CA TYR A 181 -16.17 -0.88 -13.05
C TYR A 181 -17.34 -1.44 -13.82
N GLN A 182 -17.04 -2.25 -14.83
CA GLN A 182 -18.03 -2.94 -15.64
C GLN A 182 -17.57 -4.35 -16.00
N LEU A 183 -18.43 -5.33 -15.84
CA LEU A 183 -18.23 -6.69 -16.34
C LEU A 183 -19.08 -6.90 -17.59
N ARG A 184 -18.44 -7.34 -18.68
CA ARG A 184 -19.09 -7.89 -19.87
C ARG A 184 -18.72 -9.36 -19.98
N ALA A 185 -19.69 -10.24 -20.06
CA ALA A 185 -19.43 -11.67 -20.13
C ALA A 185 -20.26 -12.32 -21.25
N THR A 186 -19.65 -13.28 -21.94
CA THR A 186 -20.27 -14.08 -22.99
C THR A 186 -20.56 -15.46 -22.41
N ASN A 187 -21.82 -15.88 -22.40
CA ASN A 187 -22.19 -17.21 -21.92
C ASN A 187 -21.72 -18.31 -22.90
N THR A 188 -21.90 -19.56 -22.51
CA THR A 188 -21.54 -20.72 -23.33
C THR A 188 -22.34 -20.81 -24.64
N ASP A 189 -23.51 -20.16 -24.71
CA ASP A 189 -24.36 -20.10 -25.93
C ASP A 189 -23.95 -18.97 -26.89
N GLY A 190 -22.89 -18.22 -26.55
CA GLY A 190 -22.37 -17.13 -27.35
C GLY A 190 -23.07 -15.77 -27.15
N VAL A 191 -23.99 -15.66 -26.19
CA VAL A 191 -24.69 -14.40 -25.90
C VAL A 191 -23.84 -13.55 -24.94
N THR A 192 -23.51 -12.33 -25.37
CA THR A 192 -22.78 -11.36 -24.56
C THR A 192 -23.74 -10.44 -23.80
N ASN A 193 -23.60 -10.39 -22.49
CA ASN A 193 -24.31 -9.48 -21.61
C ASN A 193 -23.29 -8.53 -20.95
N ALA A 194 -23.66 -7.25 -20.88
CA ALA A 194 -22.93 -6.25 -20.11
C ALA A 194 -23.76 -5.89 -18.89
N GLN A 195 -23.13 -5.90 -17.71
CA GLN A 195 -23.75 -5.27 -16.55
C GLN A 195 -23.66 -3.75 -16.69
N SER A 196 -24.50 -3.02 -15.97
CA SER A 196 -24.37 -1.57 -15.85
C SER A 196 -23.00 -1.22 -15.28
N GLU A 197 -22.48 -0.06 -15.65
CA GLU A 197 -21.31 0.48 -15.00
C GLU A 197 -21.68 0.86 -13.56
N GLU A 198 -20.90 0.37 -12.62
CA GLU A 198 -21.04 0.65 -11.20
C GLU A 198 -19.91 1.57 -10.74
N SER A 199 -20.12 2.31 -9.65
CA SER A 199 -19.14 3.24 -9.11
C SER A 199 -18.94 3.06 -7.61
N TYR A 200 -17.72 3.32 -7.16
CA TYR A 200 -17.36 3.37 -5.74
C TYR A 200 -16.49 4.59 -5.47
N SER A 201 -16.88 5.45 -4.54
CA SER A 201 -16.24 6.75 -4.30
C SER A 201 -15.47 6.86 -2.98
N ASP A 202 -15.75 5.98 -2.01
CA ASP A 202 -15.13 6.05 -0.67
C ASP A 202 -13.80 5.29 -0.65
N VAL A 203 -12.80 5.83 -1.35
CA VAL A 203 -11.48 5.21 -1.46
C VAL A 203 -10.47 5.86 -0.51
N THR A 204 -9.58 5.04 0.04
CA THR A 204 -8.51 5.46 0.95
C THR A 204 -7.20 4.81 0.52
N ALA A 205 -6.09 5.54 0.62
CA ALA A 205 -4.76 4.96 0.43
C ALA A 205 -4.52 3.77 1.37
N GLY A 206 -3.68 2.83 0.93
CA GLY A 206 -3.31 1.68 1.73
C GLY A 206 -4.35 0.56 1.79
N LYS A 207 -5.43 0.64 1.00
CA LYS A 207 -6.48 -0.40 0.98
C LYS A 207 -6.53 -1.16 -0.33
N LEU A 208 -6.96 -2.42 -0.24
CA LEU A 208 -7.43 -3.23 -1.37
C LEU A 208 -8.96 -3.28 -1.33
N TYR A 209 -9.58 -2.80 -2.39
CA TYR A 209 -11.00 -2.96 -2.67
C TYR A 209 -11.17 -4.14 -3.60
N GLN A 210 -11.97 -5.12 -3.22
CA GLN A 210 -12.20 -6.28 -4.07
C GLN A 210 -13.61 -6.27 -4.62
N VAL A 211 -13.74 -6.17 -5.94
CA VAL A 211 -15.02 -6.35 -6.63
C VAL A 211 -15.28 -7.84 -6.73
N LYS A 212 -16.28 -8.29 -6.00
CA LYS A 212 -16.73 -9.69 -5.97
C LYS A 212 -18.06 -9.83 -6.71
N TYR A 213 -18.11 -10.76 -7.64
CA TYR A 213 -19.35 -11.15 -8.30
C TYR A 213 -19.94 -12.40 -7.65
N SER A 214 -21.26 -12.43 -7.57
CA SER A 214 -22.03 -13.59 -7.10
C SER A 214 -22.97 -14.11 -8.18
N TYR A 215 -23.44 -15.34 -8.01
CA TYR A 215 -24.51 -15.88 -8.85
C TYR A 215 -25.77 -15.05 -8.68
N GLY A 216 -26.42 -14.67 -9.79
CA GLY A 216 -27.58 -13.79 -9.79
C GLY A 216 -27.30 -12.38 -10.32
N GLY A 217 -26.06 -12.10 -10.73
CA GLY A 217 -25.68 -10.85 -11.41
C GLY A 217 -25.48 -9.65 -10.51
N SER A 218 -25.39 -9.86 -9.17
CA SER A 218 -25.01 -8.79 -8.24
C SER A 218 -23.51 -8.74 -8.03
N SER A 219 -22.97 -7.53 -7.87
CA SER A 219 -21.59 -7.28 -7.44
C SER A 219 -21.57 -6.59 -6.09
N ALA A 220 -20.49 -6.78 -5.35
CA ALA A 220 -20.23 -6.08 -4.10
C ALA A 220 -18.76 -5.68 -4.04
N VAL A 221 -18.49 -4.50 -3.49
CA VAL A 221 -17.13 -4.08 -3.14
C VAL A 221 -16.89 -4.40 -1.67
N VAL A 222 -15.82 -5.12 -1.38
CA VAL A 222 -15.37 -5.44 -0.02
C VAL A 222 -13.93 -4.99 0.18
N PHE A 223 -13.54 -4.69 1.43
CA PHE A 223 -12.23 -4.18 1.82
C PHE A 223 -11.84 -4.67 3.22
#